data_0165247700741e472d9230ebffc99b8d
#
_entry.id   0165247700741e472d9230ebffc99b8d
#
_cell.length_a   1.000
_cell.length_b   1.000
_cell.length_c   1.000
_cell.angle_alpha   90.00
_cell.angle_beta   90.00
_cell.angle_gamma   90.00
#
_symmetry.space_group_name_H-M   'P 1'
#
loop_
_entity.id
_entity.type
_entity.pdbx_description
1 polymer ?
#
loop_
_entity_poly.entity_id
_entity_poly.type
_entity_poly.pdbx_seq_one_letter_code
_entity_poly.pdbx_strand_id
1 'polypeptide(L)'
;GGLDLPNLQRLGLGNATTVAGVPPVAHPIGAHGVLLPRSAGKDSTTGHWELAGLHLERPFPTYPQGFPPEVIDAFVAATGRPVVANTVASGTAVIAEYAEQQRETGAWIVYTSADSVFQVAAHEDWIPLEELYRACETARALLVAPHDVSRVIARPFVGDAGAWRRTANRRDYSIQPPGDTLLDLLERAGIPRHGVGKVDDLFAGRGIVSQHTADNTEGLAALQHWLQTAPRGFCFANLVDFDQLFGHRNDVRGFQGALEAFDRALPVLLSALREDDLLLITADHGNDPTTASTDHARERVPLLVTGARVRGGALGTRDTFSDVGATVAEWFGVPWTGRGQSFLSQVVHA
;
A
#
# COMPACT_ATOMS: atom_id res chain seq x y z
N GLY A 1 -3.02 30.58 -0.80
CA GLY A 1 -3.72 29.75 0.15
C GLY A 1 -2.89 28.54 0.51
N GLY A 2 -3.06 28.05 1.70
CA GLY A 2 -2.53 26.80 2.17
C GLY A 2 -3.67 25.80 2.38
N LEU A 3 -3.36 24.66 2.98
CA LEU A 3 -4.34 23.65 3.38
C LEU A 3 -5.19 24.15 4.57
N ASP A 4 -6.47 23.77 4.60
CA ASP A 4 -7.37 24.01 5.74
C ASP A 4 -7.66 22.67 6.44
N LEU A 5 -6.87 22.36 7.48
CA LEU A 5 -6.87 21.08 8.20
C LEU A 5 -6.97 21.30 9.71
N PRO A 6 -8.07 21.91 10.22
CA PRO A 6 -8.17 22.29 11.62
C PRO A 6 -8.10 21.12 12.60
N ASN A 7 -8.58 19.93 12.24
CA ASN A 7 -8.58 18.77 13.11
C ASN A 7 -7.20 18.13 13.18
N LEU A 8 -6.53 17.93 12.04
CA LEU A 8 -5.14 17.46 12.00
C LEU A 8 -4.19 18.48 12.66
N GLN A 9 -4.45 19.78 12.50
CA GLN A 9 -3.72 20.83 13.21
C GLN A 9 -3.84 20.67 14.73
N ARG A 10 -5.05 20.44 15.25
CA ARG A 10 -5.27 20.20 16.68
C ARG A 10 -4.56 18.93 17.19
N LEU A 11 -4.42 17.89 16.34
CA LEU A 11 -3.64 16.71 16.66
C LEU A 11 -2.12 16.97 16.65
N GLY A 12 -1.65 18.08 16.07
CA GLY A 12 -0.25 18.45 16.07
C GLY A 12 0.45 18.29 14.73
N LEU A 13 -0.26 18.22 13.59
CA LEU A 13 0.37 18.12 12.27
C LEU A 13 1.37 19.25 12.02
N GLY A 14 0.98 20.50 12.28
CA GLY A 14 1.86 21.68 12.14
C GLY A 14 3.02 21.69 13.15
N ASN A 15 2.93 20.92 14.25
CA ASN A 15 4.02 20.75 15.20
C ASN A 15 5.00 19.64 14.77
N ALA A 16 4.50 18.62 14.04
CA ALA A 16 5.32 17.54 13.51
C ALA A 16 6.17 17.98 12.31
N THR A 17 5.56 18.77 11.41
CA THR A 17 6.23 19.25 10.18
C THR A 17 5.62 20.56 9.71
N THR A 18 6.39 21.32 8.92
CA THR A 18 5.89 22.57 8.32
C THR A 18 4.92 22.27 7.19
N VAL A 19 3.68 22.74 7.32
CA VAL A 19 2.63 22.59 6.31
C VAL A 19 2.00 23.96 6.06
N ALA A 20 1.96 24.40 4.80
CA ALA A 20 1.37 25.67 4.44
C ALA A 20 -0.14 25.70 4.78
N GLY A 21 -0.56 26.65 5.61
CA GLY A 21 -1.94 26.78 6.09
C GLY A 21 -2.23 26.01 7.39
N VAL A 22 -1.28 25.22 7.92
CA VAL A 22 -1.44 24.45 9.15
C VAL A 22 -0.35 24.84 10.15
N PRO A 23 -0.46 25.98 10.83
CA PRO A 23 0.54 26.40 11.80
C PRO A 23 0.57 25.48 13.04
N PRO A 24 1.69 25.43 13.78
CA PRO A 24 1.76 24.71 15.04
C PRO A 24 0.78 25.28 16.08
N VAL A 25 0.32 24.42 16.99
CA VAL A 25 -0.52 24.80 18.12
C VAL A 25 0.24 24.66 19.44
N ALA A 26 -0.08 25.50 20.43
CA ALA A 26 0.62 25.51 21.72
C ALA A 26 0.39 24.20 22.50
N HIS A 27 -0.82 23.63 22.40
CA HIS A 27 -1.22 22.46 23.16
C HIS A 27 -1.92 21.45 22.22
N PRO A 28 -1.17 20.67 21.43
CA PRO A 28 -1.76 19.61 20.62
C PRO A 28 -2.42 18.55 21.50
N ILE A 29 -3.60 18.09 21.11
CA ILE A 29 -4.34 17.05 21.82
C ILE A 29 -3.80 15.65 21.53
N GLY A 30 -2.97 15.48 20.49
CA GLY A 30 -2.29 14.25 20.14
C GLY A 30 -0.78 14.30 20.38
N ALA A 31 -0.15 13.14 20.46
CA ALA A 31 1.29 13.05 20.31
C ALA A 31 1.65 13.12 18.81
N HIS A 32 2.76 13.77 18.50
CA HIS A 32 3.13 14.09 17.14
C HIS A 32 4.63 13.98 16.88
N GLY A 33 4.99 13.56 15.70
CA GLY A 33 6.37 13.43 15.25
C GLY A 33 6.46 13.11 13.77
N VAL A 34 7.62 12.66 13.34
CA VAL A 34 7.85 12.20 11.98
C VAL A 34 8.60 10.86 12.00
N LEU A 35 8.33 10.02 11.00
CA LEU A 35 9.01 8.75 10.79
C LEU A 35 9.94 8.86 9.57
N LEU A 36 11.13 8.29 9.66
CA LEU A 36 12.07 8.16 8.55
C LEU A 36 11.98 6.76 7.95
N PRO A 37 11.94 6.60 6.61
CA PRO A 37 11.98 5.29 5.99
C PRO A 37 13.38 4.69 6.08
N ARG A 38 13.50 3.46 6.56
CA ARG A 38 14.76 2.68 6.62
C ARG A 38 14.90 1.73 5.45
N SER A 39 13.77 1.17 4.99
CA SER A 39 13.77 0.30 3.81
C SER A 39 14.30 1.03 2.57
N ALA A 40 14.98 0.29 1.70
CA ALA A 40 15.55 0.86 0.47
C ALA A 40 14.49 1.19 -0.60
N GLY A 41 13.34 0.52 -0.58
CA GLY A 41 12.22 0.79 -1.47
C GLY A 41 11.43 2.04 -1.08
N LYS A 42 10.51 2.43 -1.95
CA LYS A 42 9.63 3.61 -1.79
C LYS A 42 8.19 3.33 -2.21
N ASP A 43 7.87 2.10 -2.52
CA ASP A 43 6.54 1.65 -2.93
C ASP A 43 5.67 1.31 -1.72
N SER A 44 4.35 1.23 -1.94
CA SER A 44 3.38 0.96 -0.88
C SER A 44 3.63 -0.37 -0.16
N THR A 45 4.05 -1.42 -0.87
CA THR A 45 4.38 -2.70 -0.24
C THR A 45 5.53 -2.55 0.75
N THR A 46 6.61 -1.88 0.32
CA THR A 46 7.78 -1.59 1.16
C THR A 46 7.38 -0.79 2.41
N GLY A 47 6.60 0.28 2.25
CA GLY A 47 6.19 1.13 3.37
C GLY A 47 5.28 0.40 4.37
N HIS A 48 4.31 -0.36 3.89
CA HIS A 48 3.43 -1.17 4.76
C HIS A 48 4.19 -2.27 5.49
N TRP A 49 5.13 -2.94 4.82
CA TRP A 49 5.97 -3.94 5.48
C TRP A 49 6.86 -3.31 6.56
N GLU A 50 7.39 -2.12 6.29
CA GLU A 50 8.19 -1.41 7.29
C GLU A 50 7.33 -0.98 8.49
N LEU A 51 6.13 -0.44 8.26
CA LEU A 51 5.16 -0.17 9.34
C LEU A 51 4.85 -1.42 10.17
N ALA A 52 4.84 -2.59 9.53
CA ALA A 52 4.62 -3.88 10.18
C ALA A 52 5.90 -4.55 10.73
N GLY A 53 7.04 -3.86 10.72
CA GLY A 53 8.27 -4.30 11.39
C GLY A 53 9.32 -4.99 10.52
N LEU A 54 9.18 -4.96 9.19
CA LEU A 54 10.05 -5.66 8.27
C LEU A 54 10.78 -4.68 7.34
N HIS A 55 12.10 -4.63 7.43
CA HIS A 55 12.92 -3.77 6.59
C HIS A 55 13.38 -4.51 5.33
N LEU A 56 13.29 -3.84 4.18
CA LEU A 56 13.89 -4.29 2.93
C LEU A 56 15.23 -3.60 2.71
N GLU A 57 16.31 -4.38 2.62
CA GLU A 57 17.68 -3.86 2.39
C GLU A 57 17.90 -3.42 0.94
N ARG A 58 17.09 -3.91 0.01
CA ARG A 58 17.09 -3.54 -1.40
C ARG A 58 15.68 -3.28 -1.89
N PRO A 59 15.49 -2.33 -2.83
CA PRO A 59 14.18 -2.11 -3.44
C PRO A 59 13.79 -3.33 -4.29
N PHE A 60 12.51 -3.49 -4.57
CA PHE A 60 12.05 -4.46 -5.55
C PHE A 60 12.65 -4.14 -6.93
N PRO A 61 13.04 -5.15 -7.72
CA PRO A 61 13.65 -4.93 -9.03
C PRO A 61 12.65 -4.35 -10.03
N THR A 62 13.13 -3.46 -10.89
CA THR A 62 12.39 -2.91 -12.03
C THR A 62 13.11 -3.26 -13.34
N TYR A 63 12.36 -3.33 -14.44
CA TYR A 63 12.87 -3.81 -15.72
C TYR A 63 12.60 -2.82 -16.85
N PRO A 64 13.31 -1.68 -16.90
CA PRO A 64 13.06 -0.63 -17.89
C PRO A 64 13.34 -1.03 -19.34
N GLN A 65 13.96 -2.19 -19.54
CA GLN A 65 14.26 -2.74 -20.89
C GLN A 65 13.54 -4.09 -21.13
N GLY A 66 12.56 -4.44 -20.31
CA GLY A 66 11.97 -5.78 -20.29
C GLY A 66 12.76 -6.77 -19.42
N PHE A 67 12.18 -7.93 -19.18
CA PHE A 67 12.80 -8.99 -18.36
C PHE A 67 13.98 -9.64 -19.08
N PRO A 68 15.02 -10.07 -18.37
CA PRO A 68 16.15 -10.75 -18.98
C PRO A 68 15.74 -12.13 -19.53
N PRO A 69 16.52 -12.66 -20.50
CA PRO A 69 16.18 -13.93 -21.19
C PRO A 69 15.93 -15.07 -20.22
N GLU A 70 16.73 -15.23 -19.17
CA GLU A 70 16.59 -16.31 -18.19
C GLU A 70 15.22 -16.31 -17.48
N VAL A 71 14.61 -15.16 -17.25
CA VAL A 71 13.26 -15.05 -16.66
C VAL A 71 12.21 -15.47 -17.68
N ILE A 72 12.31 -14.98 -18.92
CA ILE A 72 11.35 -15.29 -20.00
C ILE A 72 11.45 -16.77 -20.39
N ASP A 73 12.66 -17.31 -20.55
CA ASP A 73 12.87 -18.72 -20.92
C ASP A 73 12.33 -19.67 -19.84
N ALA A 74 12.54 -19.35 -18.57
CA ALA A 74 11.99 -20.11 -17.46
C ALA A 74 10.45 -20.08 -17.46
N PHE A 75 9.85 -18.93 -17.73
CA PHE A 75 8.40 -18.77 -17.81
C PHE A 75 7.80 -19.53 -19.00
N VAL A 76 8.42 -19.43 -20.17
CA VAL A 76 8.03 -20.19 -21.38
C VAL A 76 8.13 -21.70 -21.13
N ALA A 77 9.24 -22.17 -20.57
CA ALA A 77 9.43 -23.59 -20.27
C ALA A 77 8.38 -24.13 -19.29
N ALA A 78 8.01 -23.34 -18.27
CA ALA A 78 7.06 -23.76 -17.25
C ALA A 78 5.59 -23.68 -17.70
N THR A 79 5.25 -22.75 -18.61
CA THR A 79 3.86 -22.54 -19.07
C THR A 79 3.56 -23.17 -20.42
N GLY A 80 4.58 -23.57 -21.19
CA GLY A 80 4.44 -24.24 -22.49
C GLY A 80 3.97 -23.34 -23.64
N ARG A 81 3.87 -22.02 -23.44
CA ARG A 81 3.50 -21.06 -24.48
C ARG A 81 4.63 -20.05 -24.72
N PRO A 82 4.83 -19.60 -25.97
CA PRO A 82 5.80 -18.54 -26.24
C PRO A 82 5.37 -17.22 -25.61
N VAL A 83 6.30 -16.27 -25.56
CA VAL A 83 6.08 -14.91 -25.07
C VAL A 83 6.24 -13.91 -26.23
N VAL A 84 5.35 -12.94 -26.27
CA VAL A 84 5.45 -11.75 -27.11
C VAL A 84 5.51 -10.49 -26.24
N ALA A 85 5.94 -9.40 -26.79
CA ALA A 85 6.18 -8.11 -26.17
C ALA A 85 7.47 -8.08 -25.31
N ASN A 86 7.44 -8.48 -24.03
CA ASN A 86 8.53 -8.32 -23.06
C ASN A 86 9.10 -6.89 -23.04
N THR A 87 8.24 -5.92 -22.85
CA THR A 87 8.59 -4.49 -22.94
C THR A 87 7.95 -3.68 -21.83
N VAL A 88 8.40 -2.44 -21.64
CA VAL A 88 7.73 -1.45 -20.80
C VAL A 88 6.60 -0.80 -21.60
N ALA A 89 5.35 -0.96 -21.14
CA ALA A 89 4.20 -0.41 -21.84
C ALA A 89 3.00 -0.17 -20.90
N SER A 90 2.07 0.67 -21.32
CA SER A 90 0.74 0.67 -20.73
C SER A 90 -0.04 -0.57 -21.18
N GLY A 91 -0.90 -1.10 -20.30
CA GLY A 91 -1.67 -2.31 -20.63
C GLY A 91 -2.61 -2.15 -21.83
N THR A 92 -3.09 -0.94 -22.12
CA THR A 92 -3.90 -0.66 -23.32
C THR A 92 -3.07 -0.63 -24.59
N ALA A 93 -1.89 -0.02 -24.55
CA ALA A 93 -1.00 0.07 -25.70
C ALA A 93 -0.45 -1.31 -26.10
N VAL A 94 0.05 -2.09 -25.13
CA VAL A 94 0.64 -3.41 -25.42
C VAL A 94 -0.42 -4.40 -25.94
N ILE A 95 -1.65 -4.35 -25.42
CA ILE A 95 -2.74 -5.18 -25.96
C ILE A 95 -3.07 -4.79 -27.39
N ALA A 96 -3.18 -3.48 -27.68
CA ALA A 96 -3.46 -3.01 -29.03
C ALA A 96 -2.39 -3.44 -30.06
N GLU A 97 -1.12 -3.51 -29.63
CA GLU A 97 0.01 -3.86 -30.48
C GLU A 97 0.15 -5.38 -30.70
N TYR A 98 -0.07 -6.18 -29.65
CA TYR A 98 0.29 -7.61 -29.66
C TYR A 98 -0.91 -8.57 -29.66
N ALA A 99 -2.16 -8.10 -29.58
CA ALA A 99 -3.32 -8.99 -29.50
C ALA A 99 -3.45 -9.91 -30.73
N GLU A 100 -3.28 -9.40 -31.94
CA GLU A 100 -3.35 -10.22 -33.16
C GLU A 100 -2.22 -11.27 -33.19
N GLN A 101 -1.02 -10.90 -32.77
CA GLN A 101 0.08 -11.87 -32.68
C GLN A 101 -0.21 -12.95 -31.63
N GLN A 102 -0.85 -12.60 -30.49
CA GLN A 102 -1.31 -13.59 -29.53
C GLN A 102 -2.34 -14.54 -30.17
N ARG A 103 -3.30 -14.01 -30.94
CA ARG A 103 -4.33 -14.81 -31.62
C ARG A 103 -3.72 -15.86 -32.55
N GLU A 104 -2.69 -15.46 -33.31
CA GLU A 104 -2.02 -16.33 -34.29
C GLU A 104 -1.14 -17.41 -33.63
N THR A 105 -0.45 -17.02 -32.54
CA THR A 105 0.62 -17.86 -31.95
C THR A 105 0.22 -18.56 -30.65
N GLY A 106 -0.86 -18.12 -30.00
CA GLY A 106 -1.23 -18.55 -28.66
C GLY A 106 -0.26 -18.07 -27.56
N ALA A 107 0.55 -17.03 -27.83
CA ALA A 107 1.59 -16.53 -26.92
C ALA A 107 1.00 -15.77 -25.73
N TRP A 108 1.77 -15.71 -24.63
CA TRP A 108 1.53 -14.75 -23.55
C TRP A 108 2.00 -13.36 -23.98
N ILE A 109 1.19 -12.32 -23.75
CA ILE A 109 1.67 -10.94 -23.86
C ILE A 109 2.27 -10.55 -22.50
N VAL A 110 3.60 -10.57 -22.39
CA VAL A 110 4.32 -10.19 -21.16
C VAL A 110 4.81 -8.76 -21.27
N TYR A 111 4.60 -7.98 -20.21
CA TYR A 111 5.07 -6.59 -20.14
C TYR A 111 5.26 -6.14 -18.69
N THR A 112 5.91 -4.99 -18.52
CA THR A 112 6.11 -4.34 -17.25
C THR A 112 5.75 -2.85 -17.33
N SER A 113 5.88 -2.12 -16.24
CA SER A 113 5.74 -0.66 -16.16
C SER A 113 6.93 -0.07 -15.41
N ALA A 114 6.83 1.19 -14.97
CA ALA A 114 7.82 1.78 -14.07
C ALA A 114 7.87 1.10 -12.70
N ASP A 115 6.76 0.46 -12.30
CA ASP A 115 6.68 -0.31 -11.06
C ASP A 115 7.37 -1.68 -11.18
N SER A 116 7.61 -2.30 -10.02
CA SER A 116 8.14 -3.67 -9.94
C SER A 116 7.05 -4.71 -10.17
N VAL A 117 6.66 -4.91 -11.43
CA VAL A 117 5.54 -5.78 -11.80
C VAL A 117 5.86 -6.66 -13.01
N PHE A 118 5.39 -7.91 -12.99
CA PHE A 118 5.37 -8.83 -14.12
C PHE A 118 3.91 -9.01 -14.55
N GLN A 119 3.54 -8.50 -15.73
CA GLN A 119 2.16 -8.52 -16.20
C GLN A 119 2.00 -9.46 -17.37
N VAL A 120 0.94 -10.28 -17.34
CA VAL A 120 0.59 -11.23 -18.38
C VAL A 120 -0.80 -10.88 -18.89
N ALA A 121 -0.91 -10.44 -20.15
CA ALA A 121 -2.21 -10.21 -20.77
C ALA A 121 -2.60 -11.39 -21.67
N ALA A 122 -3.90 -11.73 -21.66
CA ALA A 122 -4.46 -12.76 -22.51
C ALA A 122 -5.92 -12.47 -22.84
N HIS A 123 -6.31 -12.77 -24.08
CA HIS A 123 -7.70 -12.69 -24.53
C HIS A 123 -8.52 -13.85 -23.99
N GLU A 124 -9.66 -13.58 -23.36
CA GLU A 124 -10.45 -14.58 -22.64
C GLU A 124 -11.02 -15.69 -23.54
N ASP A 125 -11.33 -15.38 -24.81
CA ASP A 125 -11.86 -16.37 -25.75
C ASP A 125 -10.76 -17.26 -26.38
N TRP A 126 -9.49 -16.84 -26.33
CA TRP A 126 -8.37 -17.59 -26.93
C TRP A 126 -7.56 -18.36 -25.90
N ILE A 127 -7.44 -17.82 -24.71
CA ILE A 127 -6.74 -18.43 -23.59
C ILE A 127 -7.67 -18.37 -22.37
N PRO A 128 -8.12 -19.54 -21.86
CA PRO A 128 -9.02 -19.59 -20.71
C PRO A 128 -8.46 -18.86 -19.50
N LEU A 129 -9.32 -18.16 -18.75
CA LEU A 129 -8.93 -17.43 -17.52
C LEU A 129 -8.16 -18.31 -16.54
N GLU A 130 -8.58 -19.55 -16.33
CA GLU A 130 -7.91 -20.49 -15.43
C GLU A 130 -6.48 -20.83 -15.88
N GLU A 131 -6.22 -20.78 -17.17
CA GLU A 131 -4.86 -21.00 -17.71
C GLU A 131 -4.01 -19.75 -17.47
N LEU A 132 -4.55 -18.54 -17.71
CA LEU A 132 -3.89 -17.28 -17.39
C LEU A 132 -3.54 -17.19 -15.91
N TYR A 133 -4.47 -17.56 -15.03
CA TYR A 133 -4.24 -17.51 -13.59
C TYR A 133 -3.14 -18.49 -13.17
N ARG A 134 -3.16 -19.74 -13.66
CA ARG A 134 -2.08 -20.69 -13.40
C ARG A 134 -0.72 -20.23 -13.93
N ALA A 135 -0.69 -19.58 -15.09
CA ALA A 135 0.53 -18.99 -15.62
C ALA A 135 1.07 -17.86 -14.71
N CYS A 136 0.20 -17.02 -14.16
CA CYS A 136 0.59 -15.99 -13.21
C CYS A 136 1.05 -16.56 -11.86
N GLU A 137 0.42 -17.61 -11.35
CA GLU A 137 0.88 -18.34 -10.16
C GLU A 137 2.26 -18.96 -10.39
N THR A 138 2.47 -19.56 -11.56
CA THR A 138 3.77 -20.10 -11.99
C THR A 138 4.82 -18.99 -12.06
N ALA A 139 4.50 -17.84 -12.69
CA ALA A 139 5.39 -16.69 -12.72
C ALA A 139 5.73 -16.20 -11.30
N ARG A 140 4.73 -16.13 -10.40
CA ARG A 140 5.00 -15.71 -9.00
C ARG A 140 5.97 -16.66 -8.29
N ALA A 141 5.87 -17.96 -8.53
CA ALA A 141 6.77 -18.95 -7.95
C ALA A 141 8.19 -18.90 -8.54
N LEU A 142 8.33 -18.55 -9.82
CA LEU A 142 9.63 -18.45 -10.52
C LEU A 142 10.36 -17.13 -10.17
N LEU A 143 9.62 -16.05 -9.95
CA LEU A 143 10.17 -14.70 -9.72
C LEU A 143 10.63 -14.54 -8.26
N VAL A 144 11.72 -15.25 -7.94
CA VAL A 144 12.44 -15.15 -6.67
C VAL A 144 13.68 -14.27 -6.83
N ALA A 145 14.33 -13.91 -5.73
CA ALA A 145 15.55 -13.10 -5.76
C ALA A 145 16.61 -13.64 -6.75
N PRO A 146 17.21 -12.80 -7.61
CA PRO A 146 17.15 -11.33 -7.65
C PRO A 146 15.98 -10.75 -8.47
N HIS A 147 15.04 -11.57 -8.96
CA HIS A 147 13.94 -11.17 -9.85
C HIS A 147 12.58 -11.13 -9.13
N ASP A 148 12.60 -10.95 -7.82
CA ASP A 148 11.46 -10.94 -6.91
C ASP A 148 10.61 -9.66 -7.03
N VAL A 149 9.98 -9.45 -8.20
CA VAL A 149 9.05 -8.31 -8.40
C VAL A 149 7.94 -8.30 -7.36
N SER A 150 7.48 -7.11 -7.01
CA SER A 150 6.45 -6.94 -5.96
C SER A 150 5.13 -7.63 -6.31
N ARG A 151 4.73 -7.63 -7.59
CA ARG A 151 3.47 -8.24 -8.05
C ARG A 151 3.61 -8.93 -9.41
N VAL A 152 2.91 -10.05 -9.55
CA VAL A 152 2.55 -10.62 -10.85
C VAL A 152 1.08 -10.30 -11.09
N ILE A 153 0.70 -9.88 -12.30
CA ILE A 153 -0.64 -9.41 -12.59
C ILE A 153 -1.21 -10.12 -13.82
N ALA A 154 -2.32 -10.81 -13.63
CA ALA A 154 -3.15 -11.29 -14.73
C ALA A 154 -3.98 -10.15 -15.31
N ARG A 155 -3.86 -9.91 -16.61
CA ARG A 155 -4.54 -8.84 -17.35
C ARG A 155 -5.42 -9.39 -18.46
N PRO A 156 -6.55 -10.02 -18.15
CA PRO A 156 -7.45 -10.50 -19.18
C PRO A 156 -8.09 -9.35 -19.96
N PHE A 157 -8.36 -9.61 -21.24
CA PHE A 157 -9.01 -8.66 -22.12
C PHE A 157 -9.93 -9.38 -23.12
N VAL A 158 -10.81 -8.62 -23.76
CA VAL A 158 -11.76 -9.08 -24.79
C VAL A 158 -11.86 -8.04 -25.90
N GLY A 159 -12.56 -8.39 -26.97
CA GLY A 159 -12.87 -7.50 -28.09
C GLY A 159 -12.24 -7.97 -29.39
N ASP A 160 -12.25 -7.11 -30.40
CA ASP A 160 -11.70 -7.37 -31.73
C ASP A 160 -10.72 -6.24 -32.11
N ALA A 161 -10.07 -6.40 -33.24
CA ALA A 161 -9.08 -5.46 -33.77
C ALA A 161 -9.59 -4.01 -33.75
N GLY A 162 -8.86 -3.14 -33.04
CA GLY A 162 -9.20 -1.73 -32.85
C GLY A 162 -10.20 -1.43 -31.69
N ALA A 163 -10.75 -2.45 -31.03
CA ALA A 163 -11.73 -2.31 -29.96
C ALA A 163 -11.42 -3.15 -28.70
N TRP A 164 -10.13 -3.42 -28.45
CA TRP A 164 -9.68 -4.17 -27.28
C TRP A 164 -10.02 -3.46 -25.98
N ARG A 165 -10.53 -4.22 -25.00
CA ARG A 165 -10.83 -3.70 -23.66
C ARG A 165 -10.46 -4.70 -22.58
N ARG A 166 -9.84 -4.22 -21.53
CA ARG A 166 -9.54 -5.02 -20.32
C ARG A 166 -10.84 -5.37 -19.61
N THR A 167 -10.89 -6.55 -19.00
CA THR A 167 -12.04 -7.01 -18.23
C THR A 167 -11.82 -6.76 -16.71
N ALA A 168 -12.87 -6.99 -15.93
CA ALA A 168 -12.80 -6.95 -14.47
C ALA A 168 -12.13 -8.20 -13.86
N ASN A 169 -11.83 -9.23 -14.68
CA ASN A 169 -11.24 -10.51 -14.25
C ASN A 169 -9.72 -10.41 -13.97
N ARG A 170 -9.22 -9.19 -13.69
CA ARG A 170 -7.85 -8.97 -13.23
C ARG A 170 -7.60 -9.68 -11.90
N ARG A 171 -6.43 -10.32 -11.77
CA ARG A 171 -5.91 -10.83 -10.49
C ARG A 171 -4.48 -10.39 -10.28
N ASP A 172 -4.16 -10.00 -9.04
CA ASP A 172 -2.82 -9.63 -8.62
C ASP A 172 -2.29 -10.74 -7.69
N TYR A 173 -1.04 -11.12 -7.91
CA TYR A 173 -0.31 -12.11 -7.11
C TYR A 173 0.88 -11.39 -6.48
N SER A 174 0.67 -10.87 -5.30
CA SER A 174 1.68 -10.13 -4.54
C SER A 174 2.75 -11.08 -3.99
N ILE A 175 3.96 -10.56 -3.82
CA ILE A 175 5.01 -11.26 -3.10
C ILE A 175 4.65 -11.31 -1.62
N GLN A 176 4.92 -12.43 -0.97
CA GLN A 176 4.73 -12.55 0.47
C GLN A 176 5.87 -11.87 1.23
N PRO A 177 5.60 -11.29 2.42
CA PRO A 177 6.65 -10.82 3.31
C PRO A 177 7.69 -11.92 3.57
N PRO A 178 9.00 -11.64 3.45
CA PRO A 178 10.06 -12.65 3.63
C PRO A 178 10.29 -13.07 5.08
N GLY A 179 9.59 -12.48 6.02
CA GLY A 179 9.67 -12.76 7.45
C GLY A 179 8.35 -12.50 8.15
N ASP A 180 8.33 -12.71 9.46
CA ASP A 180 7.19 -12.38 10.30
C ASP A 180 6.98 -10.86 10.37
N THR A 181 5.73 -10.46 10.31
CA THR A 181 5.26 -9.08 10.45
C THR A 181 4.43 -8.91 11.73
N LEU A 182 4.05 -7.69 12.06
CA LEU A 182 3.06 -7.42 13.12
C LEU A 182 1.80 -8.26 12.95
N LEU A 183 1.34 -8.45 11.70
CA LEU A 183 0.11 -9.19 11.42
C LEU A 183 0.22 -10.66 11.86
N ASP A 184 1.37 -11.28 11.62
CA ASP A 184 1.63 -12.66 12.07
C ASP A 184 1.70 -12.77 13.60
N LEU A 185 2.30 -11.78 14.25
CA LEU A 185 2.39 -11.75 15.72
C LEU A 185 1.00 -11.62 16.35
N LEU A 186 0.19 -10.69 15.84
CA LEU A 186 -1.20 -10.50 16.30
C LEU A 186 -2.06 -11.73 16.01
N GLU A 187 -1.86 -12.42 14.88
CA GLU A 187 -2.55 -13.66 14.54
C GLU A 187 -2.28 -14.75 15.56
N ARG A 188 -1.02 -15.00 15.84
CA ARG A 188 -0.60 -15.99 16.83
C ARG A 188 -1.09 -15.69 18.24
N ALA A 189 -1.26 -14.41 18.56
CA ALA A 189 -1.82 -13.96 19.83
C ALA A 189 -3.36 -13.99 19.88
N GLY A 190 -4.04 -14.39 18.79
CA GLY A 190 -5.49 -14.43 18.70
C GLY A 190 -6.15 -13.06 18.69
N ILE A 191 -5.40 -11.99 18.36
CA ILE A 191 -5.94 -10.63 18.25
C ILE A 191 -6.69 -10.52 16.90
N PRO A 192 -7.98 -10.12 16.88
CA PRO A 192 -8.71 -9.86 15.64
C PRO A 192 -8.03 -8.78 14.80
N ARG A 193 -7.92 -9.02 13.50
CA ARG A 193 -7.29 -8.10 12.54
C ARG A 193 -8.26 -7.83 11.40
N HIS A 194 -8.33 -6.58 10.98
CA HIS A 194 -9.18 -6.13 9.87
C HIS A 194 -8.43 -5.12 9.02
N GLY A 195 -8.47 -5.31 7.71
CA GLY A 195 -7.98 -4.36 6.73
C GLY A 195 -9.10 -3.51 6.16
N VAL A 196 -8.83 -2.25 5.88
CA VAL A 196 -9.68 -1.37 5.07
C VAL A 196 -8.88 -0.87 3.88
N GLY A 197 -9.45 -0.95 2.68
CA GLY A 197 -8.73 -0.66 1.43
C GLY A 197 -8.01 -1.91 0.91
N LYS A 198 -6.76 -1.79 0.49
CA LYS A 198 -6.00 -2.86 -0.18
C LYS A 198 -4.89 -3.46 0.69
N VAL A 199 -5.06 -3.48 2.00
CA VAL A 199 -3.99 -3.91 2.91
C VAL A 199 -3.64 -5.38 2.72
N ASP A 200 -4.61 -6.26 2.57
CA ASP A 200 -4.38 -7.69 2.34
C ASP A 200 -3.59 -7.97 1.04
N ASP A 201 -3.85 -7.22 -0.03
CA ASP A 201 -3.07 -7.32 -1.28
C ASP A 201 -1.57 -7.04 -1.04
N LEU A 202 -1.23 -6.09 -0.15
CA LEU A 202 0.15 -5.72 0.16
C LEU A 202 0.89 -6.78 0.99
N PHE A 203 0.15 -7.63 1.70
CA PHE A 203 0.69 -8.75 2.49
C PHE A 203 0.40 -10.11 1.84
N ALA A 204 -0.07 -10.15 0.59
CA ALA A 204 -0.47 -11.37 -0.12
C ALA A 204 -1.47 -12.24 0.69
N GLY A 205 -2.42 -11.58 1.35
CA GLY A 205 -3.43 -12.22 2.20
C GLY A 205 -2.92 -12.77 3.53
N ARG A 206 -1.63 -12.59 3.85
CA ARG A 206 -1.03 -13.15 5.05
C ARG A 206 -1.37 -12.33 6.29
N GLY A 207 -2.04 -12.95 7.23
CA GLY A 207 -2.34 -12.40 8.54
C GLY A 207 -3.43 -11.33 8.61
N ILE A 208 -4.05 -10.94 7.49
CA ILE A 208 -5.13 -9.96 7.45
C ILE A 208 -6.06 -10.20 6.28
N VAL A 209 -7.32 -9.85 6.46
CA VAL A 209 -8.35 -9.80 5.40
C VAL A 209 -8.89 -8.38 5.36
N SER A 210 -9.05 -7.81 4.18
CA SER A 210 -9.51 -6.44 3.99
C SER A 210 -10.93 -6.38 3.43
N GLN A 211 -11.67 -5.38 3.89
CA GLN A 211 -12.79 -4.83 3.15
C GLN A 211 -12.22 -3.90 2.08
N HIS A 212 -12.19 -4.37 0.83
CA HIS A 212 -11.78 -3.55 -0.30
C HIS A 212 -12.76 -2.41 -0.51
N THR A 213 -12.25 -1.21 -0.80
CA THR A 213 -13.03 0.01 -1.00
C THR A 213 -12.65 0.67 -2.32
N ALA A 214 -13.62 1.29 -2.97
CA ALA A 214 -13.41 1.93 -4.26
C ALA A 214 -12.63 3.26 -4.13
N ASP A 215 -12.85 3.99 -3.04
CA ASP A 215 -12.29 5.32 -2.79
C ASP A 215 -12.12 5.59 -1.28
N ASN A 216 -11.58 6.76 -0.95
CA ASN A 216 -11.39 7.19 0.44
C ASN A 216 -12.70 7.38 1.20
N THR A 217 -13.80 7.73 0.52
CA THR A 217 -15.11 7.93 1.18
C THR A 217 -15.63 6.61 1.70
N GLU A 218 -15.60 5.55 0.87
CA GLU A 218 -15.95 4.20 1.31
C GLU A 218 -14.98 3.70 2.39
N GLY A 219 -13.67 3.99 2.26
CA GLY A 219 -12.67 3.63 3.25
C GLY A 219 -12.95 4.23 4.62
N LEU A 220 -13.28 5.52 4.68
CA LEU A 220 -13.65 6.20 5.93
C LEU A 220 -14.96 5.65 6.52
N ALA A 221 -15.96 5.36 5.69
CA ALA A 221 -17.20 4.75 6.13
C ALA A 221 -17.00 3.33 6.70
N ALA A 222 -16.16 2.52 6.03
CA ALA A 222 -15.79 1.19 6.51
C ALA A 222 -15.04 1.24 7.84
N LEU A 223 -14.08 2.15 7.98
CA LEU A 223 -13.35 2.36 9.23
C LEU A 223 -14.28 2.81 10.36
N GLN A 224 -15.18 3.77 10.10
CA GLN A 224 -16.17 4.21 11.08
C GLN A 224 -17.08 3.06 11.51
N HIS A 225 -17.58 2.27 10.56
CA HIS A 225 -18.42 1.11 10.86
C HIS A 225 -17.67 0.09 11.74
N TRP A 226 -16.42 -0.20 11.41
CA TRP A 226 -15.57 -1.10 12.21
C TRP A 226 -15.38 -0.59 13.63
N LEU A 227 -15.06 0.69 13.83
CA LEU A 227 -14.92 1.30 15.16
C LEU A 227 -16.19 1.18 16.01
N GLN A 228 -17.37 1.26 15.39
CA GLN A 228 -18.66 1.17 16.07
C GLN A 228 -19.09 -0.26 16.42
N THR A 229 -18.72 -1.24 15.59
CA THR A 229 -19.30 -2.59 15.64
C THR A 229 -18.32 -3.69 16.01
N ALA A 230 -17.02 -3.49 15.76
CA ALA A 230 -16.02 -4.53 15.95
C ALA A 230 -15.75 -4.81 17.43
N PRO A 231 -15.37 -6.06 17.78
CA PRO A 231 -14.76 -6.34 19.06
C PRO A 231 -13.38 -5.67 19.17
N ARG A 232 -12.74 -5.80 20.34
CA ARG A 232 -11.35 -5.35 20.50
C ARG A 232 -10.45 -6.03 19.47
N GLY A 233 -9.65 -5.26 18.73
CA GLY A 233 -8.78 -5.78 17.68
C GLY A 233 -7.95 -4.69 17.00
N PHE A 234 -7.21 -5.07 15.99
CA PHE A 234 -6.36 -4.20 15.18
C PHE A 234 -7.04 -3.91 13.83
N CYS A 235 -7.15 -2.64 13.47
CA CYS A 235 -7.57 -2.21 12.15
C CYS A 235 -6.44 -1.50 11.43
N PHE A 236 -6.12 -1.95 10.22
CA PHE A 236 -5.13 -1.30 9.35
C PHE A 236 -5.85 -0.74 8.13
N ALA A 237 -5.99 0.58 8.05
CA ALA A 237 -6.69 1.26 6.97
C ALA A 237 -5.70 1.91 6.00
N ASN A 238 -5.91 1.66 4.70
CA ASN A 238 -5.20 2.30 3.60
C ASN A 238 -6.20 3.12 2.78
N LEU A 239 -6.04 4.45 2.77
CA LEU A 239 -6.86 5.39 1.99
C LEU A 239 -6.18 5.62 0.65
N VAL A 240 -6.70 5.00 -0.40
CA VAL A 240 -6.02 4.77 -1.68
C VAL A 240 -5.98 5.96 -2.64
N ASP A 241 -6.88 6.94 -2.50
CA ASP A 241 -7.04 8.02 -3.50
C ASP A 241 -5.85 8.97 -3.54
N PHE A 242 -5.20 9.20 -2.39
CA PHE A 242 -4.03 10.08 -2.30
C PHE A 242 -2.97 9.70 -3.31
N ASP A 243 -2.67 8.42 -3.42
CA ASP A 243 -1.72 7.87 -4.35
C ASP A 243 -2.33 7.65 -5.74
N GLN A 244 -3.40 6.84 -5.84
CA GLN A 244 -3.92 6.33 -7.10
C GLN A 244 -4.60 7.39 -7.96
N LEU A 245 -5.36 8.33 -7.37
CA LEU A 245 -6.09 9.32 -8.12
C LEU A 245 -5.31 10.62 -8.28
N PHE A 246 -4.55 11.05 -7.26
CA PHE A 246 -4.00 12.39 -7.21
C PHE A 246 -2.47 12.43 -7.28
N GLY A 247 -1.76 11.61 -6.50
CA GLY A 247 -0.31 11.62 -6.42
C GLY A 247 0.37 11.30 -7.73
N HIS A 248 0.08 10.15 -8.31
CA HIS A 248 0.63 9.71 -9.61
C HIS A 248 0.18 10.56 -10.82
N ARG A 249 -0.68 11.55 -10.62
CA ARG A 249 -1.17 12.46 -11.67
C ARG A 249 -0.79 13.91 -11.43
N ASN A 250 -0.03 14.19 -10.36
CA ASN A 250 0.30 15.55 -9.96
C ASN A 250 -0.94 16.46 -9.84
N ASP A 251 -2.07 15.85 -9.41
CA ASP A 251 -3.31 16.59 -9.16
C ASP A 251 -3.30 17.23 -7.77
N VAL A 252 -2.66 18.40 -7.69
CA VAL A 252 -2.53 19.18 -6.44
C VAL A 252 -3.89 19.50 -5.82
N ARG A 253 -4.90 19.84 -6.65
CA ARG A 253 -6.22 20.21 -6.15
C ARG A 253 -7.00 19.01 -5.62
N GLY A 254 -6.93 17.89 -6.33
CA GLY A 254 -7.53 16.64 -5.88
C GLY A 254 -6.90 16.14 -4.59
N PHE A 255 -5.57 16.20 -4.47
CA PHE A 255 -4.84 15.83 -3.26
C PHE A 255 -5.22 16.72 -2.07
N GLN A 256 -5.27 18.05 -2.28
CA GLN A 256 -5.77 19.00 -1.27
C GLN A 256 -7.19 18.65 -0.83
N GLY A 257 -8.10 18.47 -1.78
CA GLY A 257 -9.51 18.15 -1.49
C GLY A 257 -9.66 16.85 -0.69
N ALA A 258 -8.83 15.84 -0.99
CA ALA A 258 -8.81 14.57 -0.25
C ALA A 258 -8.30 14.75 1.19
N LEU A 259 -7.24 15.55 1.42
CA LEU A 259 -6.77 15.89 2.78
C LEU A 259 -7.82 16.63 3.58
N GLU A 260 -8.47 17.63 2.98
CA GLU A 260 -9.54 18.40 3.64
C GLU A 260 -10.78 17.55 3.90
N ALA A 261 -11.11 16.58 3.02
CA ALA A 261 -12.19 15.63 3.24
C ALA A 261 -11.89 14.67 4.40
N PHE A 262 -10.66 14.15 4.48
CA PHE A 262 -10.20 13.36 5.61
C PHE A 262 -10.26 14.16 6.92
N ASP A 263 -9.77 15.40 6.92
CA ASP A 263 -9.81 16.27 8.10
C ASP A 263 -11.24 16.50 8.60
N ARG A 264 -12.20 16.73 7.68
CA ARG A 264 -13.63 16.88 8.03
C ARG A 264 -14.25 15.60 8.60
N ALA A 265 -13.78 14.42 8.19
CA ALA A 265 -14.27 13.13 8.70
C ALA A 265 -13.66 12.78 10.07
N LEU A 266 -12.51 13.34 10.40
CA LEU A 266 -11.75 13.00 11.60
C LEU A 266 -12.53 13.15 12.92
N PRO A 267 -13.34 14.22 13.16
CA PRO A 267 -14.17 14.32 14.38
C PRO A 267 -15.11 13.13 14.59
N VAL A 268 -15.67 12.59 13.52
CA VAL A 268 -16.58 11.42 13.58
C VAL A 268 -15.78 10.18 14.00
N LEU A 269 -14.61 9.96 13.42
CA LEU A 269 -13.72 8.85 13.79
C LEU A 269 -13.28 8.99 15.25
N LEU A 270 -12.85 10.17 15.67
CA LEU A 270 -12.41 10.44 17.05
C LEU A 270 -13.54 10.20 18.06
N SER A 271 -14.78 10.56 17.75
CA SER A 271 -15.93 10.32 18.62
C SER A 271 -16.34 8.86 18.73
N ALA A 272 -15.93 8.02 17.78
CA ALA A 272 -16.19 6.59 17.76
C ALA A 272 -15.13 5.78 18.54
N LEU A 273 -13.98 6.40 18.88
CA LEU A 273 -12.94 5.75 19.68
C LEU A 273 -13.44 5.49 21.11
N ARG A 274 -13.14 4.31 21.60
CA ARG A 274 -13.38 3.91 23.00
C ARG A 274 -12.24 4.41 23.88
N GLU A 275 -12.43 4.33 25.19
CA GLU A 275 -11.42 4.75 26.17
C GLU A 275 -10.07 4.03 25.97
N ASP A 276 -10.11 2.75 25.60
CA ASP A 276 -8.92 1.90 25.37
C ASP A 276 -8.52 1.83 23.89
N ASP A 277 -8.96 2.73 23.04
CA ASP A 277 -8.55 2.74 21.64
C ASP A 277 -7.38 3.70 21.41
N LEU A 278 -6.47 3.31 20.53
CA LEU A 278 -5.33 4.09 20.06
C LEU A 278 -5.44 4.28 18.56
N LEU A 279 -5.50 5.51 18.11
CA LEU A 279 -5.49 5.87 16.70
C LEU A 279 -4.12 6.42 16.31
N LEU A 280 -3.49 5.82 15.29
CA LEU A 280 -2.26 6.30 14.67
C LEU A 280 -2.59 6.72 13.23
N ILE A 281 -2.10 7.90 12.83
CA ILE A 281 -2.25 8.45 11.47
C ILE A 281 -0.84 8.69 10.95
N THR A 282 -0.51 8.07 9.82
CA THR A 282 0.79 8.20 9.16
C THR A 282 0.64 7.97 7.65
N ALA A 283 1.76 7.87 6.93
CA ALA A 283 1.81 7.45 5.54
C ALA A 283 2.84 6.33 5.37
N ASP A 284 2.70 5.57 4.30
CA ASP A 284 3.58 4.46 3.92
C ASP A 284 4.74 4.91 3.03
N HIS A 285 4.62 6.05 2.38
CA HIS A 285 5.68 6.72 1.59
C HIS A 285 5.37 8.21 1.40
N GLY A 286 6.30 8.94 0.81
CA GLY A 286 6.08 10.29 0.31
C GLY A 286 5.46 10.28 -1.07
N ASN A 287 4.56 11.21 -1.32
CA ASN A 287 4.04 11.52 -2.64
C ASN A 287 3.61 12.99 -2.66
N ASP A 288 4.37 13.84 -3.35
CA ASP A 288 4.12 15.28 -3.41
C ASP A 288 3.70 15.68 -4.84
N PRO A 289 2.39 15.93 -5.07
CA PRO A 289 1.89 16.27 -6.38
C PRO A 289 2.36 17.65 -6.88
N THR A 290 3.08 18.43 -6.08
CA THR A 290 3.67 19.71 -6.48
C THR A 290 5.05 19.56 -7.11
N THR A 291 5.64 18.37 -7.07
CA THR A 291 6.91 18.06 -7.72
C THR A 291 6.72 17.67 -9.18
N ALA A 292 7.81 17.63 -9.94
CA ALA A 292 7.77 17.18 -11.34
C ALA A 292 7.61 15.65 -11.48
N SER A 293 7.94 14.90 -10.43
CA SER A 293 7.82 13.44 -10.40
C SER A 293 6.38 13.02 -10.15
N THR A 294 5.93 11.99 -10.85
CA THR A 294 4.67 11.30 -10.55
C THR A 294 4.87 10.03 -9.73
N ASP A 295 6.10 9.78 -9.26
CA ASP A 295 6.50 8.58 -8.54
C ASP A 295 6.58 8.86 -7.03
N HIS A 296 6.53 7.81 -6.24
CA HIS A 296 6.74 7.85 -4.80
C HIS A 296 8.12 8.40 -4.43
N ALA A 297 8.26 8.95 -3.24
CA ALA A 297 9.52 9.45 -2.69
C ALA A 297 9.83 8.83 -1.32
N ARG A 298 11.13 8.59 -1.09
CA ARG A 298 11.63 8.21 0.23
C ARG A 298 11.80 9.46 1.09
N GLU A 299 10.74 9.84 1.76
CA GLU A 299 10.70 11.03 2.61
C GLU A 299 10.22 10.68 4.01
N ARG A 300 10.48 11.56 4.95
CA ARG A 300 9.86 11.47 6.27
C ARG A 300 8.35 11.69 6.14
N VAL A 301 7.60 10.88 6.87
CA VAL A 301 6.15 10.97 6.92
C VAL A 301 5.67 11.46 8.30
N PRO A 302 4.52 12.12 8.42
CA PRO A 302 3.98 12.53 9.71
C PRO A 302 3.56 11.31 10.52
N LEU A 303 3.69 11.42 11.83
CA LEU A 303 3.13 10.50 12.80
C LEU A 303 2.26 11.28 13.78
N LEU A 304 0.97 11.00 13.80
CA LEU A 304 0.03 11.56 14.78
C LEU A 304 -0.60 10.42 15.58
N VAL A 305 -0.66 10.56 16.89
CA VAL A 305 -1.18 9.53 17.79
C VAL A 305 -2.22 10.15 18.71
N THR A 306 -3.40 9.57 18.82
CA THR A 306 -4.48 10.07 19.66
C THR A 306 -5.33 8.94 20.23
N GLY A 307 -6.11 9.24 21.25
CA GLY A 307 -6.98 8.34 22.00
C GLY A 307 -7.22 8.91 23.39
N ALA A 308 -8.21 8.41 24.11
CA ALA A 308 -8.56 8.97 25.43
C ALA A 308 -7.42 8.89 26.47
N ARG A 309 -6.56 7.87 26.35
CA ARG A 309 -5.40 7.67 27.22
C ARG A 309 -4.11 8.32 26.71
N VAL A 310 -4.17 8.98 25.54
CA VAL A 310 -2.98 9.58 24.91
C VAL A 310 -2.74 10.97 25.50
N ARG A 311 -1.53 11.21 25.95
CA ARG A 311 -1.03 12.55 26.27
C ARG A 311 -0.44 13.20 25.04
N GLY A 312 -0.81 14.44 24.80
CA GLY A 312 -0.20 15.26 23.76
C GLY A 312 1.28 15.52 24.04
N GLY A 313 2.08 15.60 22.98
CA GLY A 313 3.51 15.90 23.12
C GLY A 313 4.31 15.52 21.87
N ALA A 314 5.56 15.99 21.84
CA ALA A 314 6.46 15.73 20.73
C ALA A 314 7.13 14.36 20.88
N LEU A 315 7.02 13.52 19.84
CA LEU A 315 7.75 12.27 19.66
C LEU A 315 9.09 12.50 18.92
N GLY A 316 9.29 13.71 18.37
CA GLY A 316 10.47 14.02 17.58
C GLY A 316 10.54 13.25 16.27
N THR A 317 11.76 12.98 15.82
CA THR A 317 12.03 12.18 14.63
C THR A 317 12.31 10.74 15.05
N ARG A 318 11.55 9.80 14.48
CA ARG A 318 11.71 8.36 14.66
C ARG A 318 12.53 7.79 13.50
N ASP A 319 13.44 6.89 13.80
CA ASP A 319 14.43 6.38 12.83
C ASP A 319 13.87 5.36 11.83
N THR A 320 12.64 4.88 12.02
CA THR A 320 12.00 3.88 11.17
C THR A 320 10.48 3.91 11.31
N PHE A 321 9.78 3.51 10.24
CA PHE A 321 8.34 3.26 10.27
C PHE A 321 7.97 2.09 11.20
N SER A 322 8.91 1.17 11.44
CA SER A 322 8.69 -0.01 12.28
C SER A 322 8.42 0.29 13.76
N ASP A 323 8.69 1.52 14.19
CA ASP A 323 8.32 1.99 15.53
C ASP A 323 6.80 1.97 15.75
N VAL A 324 6.02 2.12 14.66
CA VAL A 324 4.55 1.95 14.68
C VAL A 324 4.18 0.52 15.04
N GLY A 325 4.74 -0.47 14.33
CA GLY A 325 4.48 -1.89 14.59
C GLY A 325 4.88 -2.31 16.01
N ALA A 326 6.06 -1.85 16.47
CA ALA A 326 6.53 -2.09 17.84
C ALA A 326 5.56 -1.51 18.89
N THR A 327 5.03 -0.31 18.65
CA THR A 327 4.08 0.34 19.56
C THR A 327 2.74 -0.38 19.58
N VAL A 328 2.23 -0.81 18.43
CA VAL A 328 0.99 -1.60 18.34
C VAL A 328 1.16 -2.95 19.04
N ALA A 329 2.29 -3.65 18.84
CA ALA A 329 2.56 -4.91 19.50
C ALA A 329 2.56 -4.74 21.06
N GLU A 330 3.23 -3.72 21.57
CA GLU A 330 3.24 -3.41 23.00
C GLU A 330 1.83 -3.04 23.51
N TRP A 331 1.04 -2.29 22.74
CA TRP A 331 -0.34 -1.95 23.09
C TRP A 331 -1.23 -3.18 23.32
N PHE A 332 -1.03 -4.22 22.51
CA PHE A 332 -1.74 -5.49 22.66
C PHE A 332 -1.05 -6.47 23.64
N GLY A 333 0.09 -6.12 24.21
CA GLY A 333 0.86 -7.00 25.06
C GLY A 333 1.49 -8.19 24.32
N VAL A 334 1.75 -8.05 23.03
CA VAL A 334 2.32 -9.09 22.18
C VAL A 334 3.84 -8.92 22.11
N PRO A 335 4.66 -9.97 22.33
CA PRO A 335 6.10 -9.88 22.22
C PRO A 335 6.52 -9.42 20.83
N TRP A 336 7.33 -8.35 20.77
CA TRP A 336 7.82 -7.78 19.54
C TRP A 336 9.10 -8.47 19.07
N THR A 337 9.11 -8.96 17.83
CA THR A 337 10.27 -9.60 17.20
C THR A 337 10.74 -8.89 15.93
N GLY A 338 9.98 -7.87 15.50
CA GLY A 338 10.32 -7.05 14.34
C GLY A 338 11.37 -5.98 14.64
N ARG A 339 11.64 -5.16 13.64
CA ARG A 339 12.50 -3.97 13.76
C ARG A 339 11.73 -2.84 14.44
N GLY A 340 12.45 -1.81 14.91
CA GLY A 340 11.88 -0.63 15.53
C GLY A 340 11.75 -0.72 17.04
N GLN A 341 11.39 0.41 17.63
CA GLN A 341 11.25 0.59 19.08
C GLN A 341 9.90 1.25 19.40
N SER A 342 9.18 0.68 20.34
CA SER A 342 7.92 1.26 20.80
C SER A 342 8.13 2.63 21.45
N PHE A 343 7.19 3.50 21.20
CA PHE A 343 7.05 4.81 21.86
C PHE A 343 5.83 4.85 22.80
N LEU A 344 5.21 3.72 23.10
CA LEU A 344 3.97 3.65 23.87
C LEU A 344 4.09 4.37 25.22
N SER A 345 5.18 4.14 25.97
CA SER A 345 5.44 4.78 27.27
C SER A 345 5.58 6.31 27.17
N GLN A 346 5.85 6.85 26.01
CA GLN A 346 5.94 8.29 25.76
C GLN A 346 4.57 8.93 25.55
N VAL A 347 3.57 8.16 25.12
CA VAL A 347 2.27 8.68 24.69
C VAL A 347 1.10 8.26 25.57
N VAL A 348 1.23 7.24 26.40
CA VAL A 348 0.15 6.76 27.27
C VAL A 348 0.48 7.04 28.74
N HIS A 349 -0.52 7.46 29.48
CA HIS A 349 -0.42 7.54 30.95
C HIS A 349 -0.39 6.12 31.55
N ALA A 350 0.49 5.89 32.50
CA ALA A 350 0.55 4.66 33.25
C ALA A 350 -0.73 4.41 34.06
#